data_177bb7d609a5e160273f07bc2d07b125
#
_entry.id   177bb7d609a5e160273f07bc2d07b125
#
_cell.length_a   1.000
_cell.length_b   1.000
_cell.length_c   1.000
_cell.angle_alpha   90.00
_cell.angle_beta   90.00
_cell.angle_gamma   90.00
#
_symmetry.space_group_name_H-M   'P 1'
#
loop_
_entity.id
_entity.type
_entity.pdbx_description
1 polymer ?
#
loop_
_entity_poly.entity_id
_entity_poly.type
_entity_poly.pdbx_seq_one_letter_code
_entity_poly.pdbx_strand_id
1 'polypeptide(L)'
;MPAYKAPLHDIRFLMNEVLDYPAHYKTLSNGESADPDTVDMILEGAADYCENVLSPLNQSGDEEGCHFDNGEVKTPKGFKEAYDQFVMGGWQGLSYPEEFGGQGLPMSLNLIKSEMMGTANWSFTMYPGLSSGCMNTILQFGTDEQKQTYMPKLVEGTWSGTMCLTEPQCGTDLGQVKTKAEPQADGTYKISGTKIFISAGEHDLTENIIHIVLARLPDAPAGTRGISLFIVPKFIPTADGGVGERNTVSCGSIEHKMGIRASATAVLNFDNATGYLIGEVNKGLHAMFTFMNTARIGTAVQGIAHAELSFQGALPYAKERMSMRALSGKKDPDKVADAIIHHADVRRMLLTQKAIAEGGRSMIYYAAQLADKMTDALTRGDQAAFEDYDDKLGFYTPILKGFLTELGLEAANHGMQVYGGHGYIKEWGMEQIVRDARISTLYEGTTGVQALDLIGRKVLLSSKGKVVREYTAEILKFCATHARNKYLRRFAWDLTKLCAQWNTLTVRIMLAARKDRDIVSSASVDFLMFSGYVMMAYFWAQQAVVASEKLEVGDGKETPEFYKAKIKVADFYFDRLLPRAQGHAESMVTTSRTLTSLPVEHFSFDY
;
A
#
# COMPACT_ATOMS: atom_id res chain seq x y z
N MET A 1 10.27 -20.47 -5.33
CA MET A 1 10.16 -19.07 -4.84
C MET A 1 11.41 -18.70 -4.06
N PRO A 2 11.94 -17.50 -4.20
CA PRO A 2 13.00 -17.02 -3.31
C PRO A 2 12.58 -17.11 -1.85
N ALA A 3 13.50 -17.51 -0.97
CA ALA A 3 13.30 -17.43 0.46
C ALA A 3 13.36 -15.95 0.89
N TYR A 4 12.37 -15.50 1.62
CA TYR A 4 12.35 -14.14 2.15
C TYR A 4 13.25 -14.02 3.38
N LYS A 5 13.97 -12.92 3.47
CA LYS A 5 14.71 -12.49 4.65
C LYS A 5 14.33 -11.06 5.00
N ALA A 6 13.85 -10.83 6.21
CA ALA A 6 13.46 -9.48 6.63
C ALA A 6 14.66 -8.51 6.60
N PRO A 7 14.56 -7.35 5.92
CA PRO A 7 15.68 -6.43 5.79
C PRO A 7 15.82 -5.55 7.04
N LEU A 8 16.01 -6.16 8.22
CA LEU A 8 16.01 -5.49 9.52
C LEU A 8 17.08 -4.38 9.63
N HIS A 9 18.25 -4.55 9.00
CA HIS A 9 19.26 -3.49 8.94
C HIS A 9 18.74 -2.22 8.25
N ASP A 10 18.05 -2.38 7.11
CA ASP A 10 17.48 -1.25 6.41
C ASP A 10 16.30 -0.60 7.16
N ILE A 11 15.43 -1.43 7.73
CA ILE A 11 14.30 -0.99 8.56
C ILE A 11 14.82 -0.18 9.76
N ARG A 12 15.79 -0.71 10.52
CA ARG A 12 16.39 -0.04 11.68
C ARG A 12 17.11 1.25 11.29
N PHE A 13 17.84 1.26 10.18
CA PHE A 13 18.49 2.47 9.66
C PHE A 13 17.47 3.57 9.38
N LEU A 14 16.39 3.23 8.68
CA LEU A 14 15.34 4.20 8.37
C LEU A 14 14.62 4.70 9.62
N MET A 15 14.25 3.80 10.53
CA MET A 15 13.53 4.18 11.75
C MET A 15 14.41 5.00 12.70
N ASN A 16 15.63 4.54 12.97
CA ASN A 16 16.43 5.11 14.06
C ASN A 16 17.34 6.26 13.63
N GLU A 17 17.81 6.27 12.36
CA GLU A 17 18.82 7.22 11.93
C GLU A 17 18.30 8.24 10.92
N VAL A 18 17.36 7.85 10.02
CA VAL A 18 16.86 8.74 8.96
C VAL A 18 15.60 9.48 9.41
N LEU A 19 14.61 8.78 9.95
CA LEU A 19 13.28 9.31 10.30
C LEU A 19 13.09 9.57 11.80
N ASP A 20 14.08 9.22 12.62
CA ASP A 20 14.10 9.42 14.07
C ASP A 20 12.78 9.00 14.78
N TYR A 21 12.39 7.75 14.59
CA TYR A 21 11.22 7.17 15.24
C TYR A 21 11.27 7.23 16.78
N PRO A 22 12.43 7.06 17.43
CA PRO A 22 12.51 7.24 18.88
C PRO A 22 12.10 8.65 19.36
N ALA A 23 12.46 9.69 18.62
CA ALA A 23 11.99 11.05 18.91
C ALA A 23 10.52 11.23 18.53
N HIS A 24 10.09 10.65 17.39
CA HIS A 24 8.70 10.68 16.97
C HIS A 24 7.77 10.06 18.00
N TYR A 25 8.04 8.85 18.49
CA TYR A 25 7.21 8.17 19.48
C TYR A 25 7.06 8.97 20.78
N LYS A 26 8.12 9.64 21.24
CA LYS A 26 8.02 10.51 22.42
C LYS A 26 7.04 11.67 22.28
N THR A 27 6.59 11.99 21.06
CA THR A 27 5.59 13.04 20.81
C THR A 27 4.16 12.54 20.85
N LEU A 28 3.95 11.22 20.87
CA LEU A 28 2.63 10.59 20.85
C LEU A 28 2.14 10.28 22.26
N SER A 29 0.83 10.37 22.47
CA SER A 29 0.19 10.04 23.76
C SER A 29 0.34 8.57 24.17
N ASN A 30 0.49 7.67 23.19
CA ASN A 30 0.73 6.23 23.39
C ASN A 30 2.18 5.80 23.11
N GLY A 31 3.08 6.75 22.98
CA GLY A 31 4.47 6.48 22.57
C GLY A 31 5.36 5.85 23.65
N GLU A 32 4.96 5.93 24.93
CA GLU A 32 5.73 5.31 26.04
C GLU A 32 5.81 3.79 25.89
N SER A 33 4.79 3.15 25.32
CA SER A 33 4.75 1.70 25.06
C SER A 33 5.67 1.26 23.90
N ALA A 34 6.15 2.21 23.10
CA ALA A 34 7.03 1.97 21.95
C ALA A 34 8.48 2.36 22.24
N ASP A 35 9.00 1.91 23.38
CA ASP A 35 10.41 2.06 23.71
C ASP A 35 11.30 1.24 22.74
N PRO A 36 12.60 1.59 22.60
CA PRO A 36 13.47 0.96 21.61
C PRO A 36 13.59 -0.57 21.74
N ASP A 37 13.57 -1.11 22.95
CA ASP A 37 13.71 -2.56 23.19
C ASP A 37 12.42 -3.28 22.79
N THR A 38 11.26 -2.73 23.11
CA THR A 38 9.95 -3.22 22.69
C THR A 38 9.81 -3.20 21.17
N VAL A 39 10.18 -2.10 20.52
CA VAL A 39 10.17 -1.98 19.05
C VAL A 39 11.06 -3.04 18.41
N ASP A 40 12.26 -3.24 18.92
CA ASP A 40 13.22 -4.20 18.37
C ASP A 40 12.71 -5.65 18.52
N MET A 41 12.14 -5.99 19.68
CA MET A 41 11.50 -7.29 19.92
C MET A 41 10.33 -7.55 18.95
N ILE A 42 9.50 -6.55 18.67
CA ILE A 42 8.40 -6.64 17.69
C ILE A 42 8.95 -6.89 16.28
N LEU A 43 9.99 -6.14 15.88
CA LEU A 43 10.60 -6.30 14.56
C LEU A 43 11.20 -7.70 14.38
N GLU A 44 11.91 -8.22 15.38
CA GLU A 44 12.51 -9.55 15.33
C GLU A 44 11.43 -10.65 15.34
N GLY A 45 10.41 -10.53 16.18
CA GLY A 45 9.30 -11.48 16.22
C GLY A 45 8.51 -11.51 14.91
N ALA A 46 8.26 -10.33 14.30
CA ALA A 46 7.61 -10.25 13.00
C ALA A 46 8.50 -10.84 11.89
N ALA A 47 9.81 -10.62 11.92
CA ALA A 47 10.76 -11.20 10.99
C ALA A 47 10.75 -12.72 11.07
N ASP A 48 10.84 -13.29 12.27
CA ASP A 48 10.80 -14.73 12.50
C ASP A 48 9.51 -15.37 11.95
N TYR A 49 8.36 -14.79 12.27
CA TYR A 49 7.07 -15.24 11.75
C TYR A 49 7.00 -15.18 10.22
N CYS A 50 7.49 -14.09 9.62
CA CYS A 50 7.47 -13.91 8.17
C CYS A 50 8.41 -14.90 7.44
N GLU A 51 9.61 -15.09 7.97
CA GLU A 51 10.64 -15.95 7.37
C GLU A 51 10.29 -17.44 7.51
N ASN A 52 9.83 -17.86 8.68
CA ASN A 52 9.68 -19.27 9.02
C ASN A 52 8.26 -19.82 8.84
N VAL A 53 7.24 -18.96 8.86
CA VAL A 53 5.82 -19.38 8.73
C VAL A 53 5.23 -18.93 7.40
N LEU A 54 5.31 -17.64 7.05
CA LEU A 54 4.60 -17.11 5.88
C LEU A 54 5.33 -17.36 4.56
N SER A 55 6.64 -17.17 4.51
CA SER A 55 7.43 -17.31 3.29
C SER A 55 7.37 -18.73 2.69
N PRO A 56 7.44 -19.82 3.49
CA PRO A 56 7.29 -21.17 2.95
C PRO A 56 5.94 -21.46 2.29
N LEU A 57 4.87 -20.75 2.71
CA LEU A 57 3.52 -20.92 2.19
C LEU A 57 3.22 -20.09 0.93
N ASN A 58 4.14 -19.22 0.50
CA ASN A 58 3.85 -18.29 -0.59
C ASN A 58 3.66 -19.01 -1.93
N GLN A 59 4.62 -19.84 -2.34
CA GLN A 59 4.54 -20.56 -3.61
C GLN A 59 3.52 -21.70 -3.55
N SER A 60 3.52 -22.52 -2.50
CA SER A 60 2.58 -23.63 -2.35
C SER A 60 1.12 -23.14 -2.32
N GLY A 61 0.87 -22.00 -1.65
CA GLY A 61 -0.45 -21.37 -1.62
C GLY A 61 -0.92 -20.86 -2.99
N ASP A 62 -0.02 -20.27 -3.81
CA ASP A 62 -0.36 -19.85 -5.17
C ASP A 62 -0.63 -21.03 -6.10
N GLU A 63 0.14 -22.13 -5.94
CA GLU A 63 -0.03 -23.34 -6.74
C GLU A 63 -1.34 -24.04 -6.45
N GLU A 64 -1.71 -24.16 -5.17
CA GLU A 64 -2.96 -24.77 -4.72
C GLU A 64 -4.17 -23.85 -4.98
N GLY A 65 -4.08 -22.59 -4.59
CA GLY A 65 -5.19 -21.64 -4.62
C GLY A 65 -6.27 -21.92 -3.59
N CYS A 66 -7.32 -21.10 -3.56
CA CYS A 66 -8.51 -21.32 -2.74
C CYS A 66 -9.49 -22.26 -3.43
N HIS A 67 -10.19 -23.09 -2.65
CA HIS A 67 -11.18 -24.03 -3.12
C HIS A 67 -12.58 -23.56 -2.74
N PHE A 68 -13.48 -23.47 -3.72
CA PHE A 68 -14.90 -23.14 -3.52
C PHE A 68 -15.75 -24.39 -3.68
N ASP A 69 -16.58 -24.69 -2.69
CA ASP A 69 -17.56 -25.77 -2.73
C ASP A 69 -18.82 -25.38 -1.96
N ASN A 70 -19.98 -25.44 -2.60
CA ASN A 70 -21.31 -25.24 -2.02
C ASN A 70 -21.45 -23.96 -1.15
N GLY A 71 -20.83 -22.85 -1.56
CA GLY A 71 -20.91 -21.57 -0.87
C GLY A 71 -19.84 -21.37 0.22
N GLU A 72 -19.02 -22.36 0.46
CA GLU A 72 -17.88 -22.29 1.38
C GLU A 72 -16.55 -22.19 0.63
N VAL A 73 -15.58 -21.54 1.25
CA VAL A 73 -14.23 -21.41 0.71
C VAL A 73 -13.22 -21.96 1.70
N LYS A 74 -12.37 -22.85 1.22
CA LYS A 74 -11.19 -23.34 1.94
C LYS A 74 -9.95 -22.68 1.40
N THR A 75 -9.15 -22.15 2.31
CA THR A 75 -7.83 -21.60 2.01
C THR A 75 -6.82 -22.73 1.74
N PRO A 76 -5.67 -22.43 1.09
CA PRO A 76 -4.65 -23.44 0.84
C PRO A 76 -4.11 -24.06 2.13
N LYS A 77 -3.61 -25.27 2.02
CA LYS A 77 -3.00 -26.00 3.13
C LYS A 77 -1.91 -25.19 3.83
N GLY A 78 -1.96 -25.16 5.16
CA GLY A 78 -1.03 -24.42 6.02
C GLY A 78 -1.47 -22.98 6.34
N PHE A 79 -2.43 -22.42 5.59
CA PHE A 79 -2.91 -21.05 5.82
C PHE A 79 -3.67 -20.92 7.14
N LYS A 80 -4.50 -21.92 7.49
CA LYS A 80 -5.23 -21.90 8.76
C LYS A 80 -4.29 -21.97 9.95
N GLU A 81 -3.32 -22.86 9.92
CA GLU A 81 -2.31 -23.00 10.98
C GLU A 81 -1.43 -21.76 11.10
N ALA A 82 -1.07 -21.13 9.97
CA ALA A 82 -0.35 -19.85 9.98
C ALA A 82 -1.22 -18.73 10.57
N TYR A 83 -2.51 -18.71 10.25
CA TYR A 83 -3.43 -17.71 10.80
C TYR A 83 -3.65 -17.90 12.31
N ASP A 84 -3.75 -19.14 12.79
CA ASP A 84 -3.83 -19.43 14.22
C ASP A 84 -2.58 -18.95 14.98
N GLN A 85 -1.38 -19.11 14.39
CA GLN A 85 -0.16 -18.54 14.94
C GLN A 85 -0.16 -17.00 14.93
N PHE A 86 -0.73 -16.38 13.89
CA PHE A 86 -0.92 -14.94 13.82
C PHE A 86 -1.80 -14.41 14.95
N VAL A 87 -2.91 -15.09 15.22
CA VAL A 87 -3.83 -14.79 16.34
C VAL A 87 -3.14 -14.97 17.69
N MET A 88 -2.49 -16.12 17.90
CA MET A 88 -1.76 -16.40 19.16
C MET A 88 -0.64 -15.40 19.44
N GLY A 89 0.01 -14.86 18.40
CA GLY A 89 1.01 -13.82 18.50
C GLY A 89 0.46 -12.42 18.78
N GLY A 90 -0.87 -12.24 18.80
CA GLY A 90 -1.50 -10.94 19.02
C GLY A 90 -1.25 -9.91 17.90
N TRP A 91 -0.86 -10.38 16.72
CA TRP A 91 -0.40 -9.52 15.63
C TRP A 91 -1.49 -8.63 15.04
N GLN A 92 -2.77 -9.02 15.15
CA GLN A 92 -3.90 -8.21 14.67
C GLN A 92 -4.11 -7.00 15.55
N GLY A 93 -3.99 -7.16 16.87
CA GLY A 93 -4.28 -6.15 17.89
C GLY A 93 -3.15 -5.16 18.17
N LEU A 94 -2.01 -5.23 17.48
CA LEU A 94 -0.78 -4.50 17.80
C LEU A 94 -0.99 -2.98 18.04
N SER A 95 -1.79 -2.33 17.18
CA SER A 95 -2.01 -0.87 17.23
C SER A 95 -3.45 -0.47 17.61
N TYR A 96 -4.22 -1.39 18.15
CA TYR A 96 -5.59 -1.12 18.55
C TYR A 96 -5.71 -0.87 20.07
N PRO A 97 -6.77 -0.15 20.53
CA PRO A 97 -6.91 0.22 21.93
C PRO A 97 -6.98 -0.99 22.88
N GLU A 98 -6.37 -0.85 24.06
CA GLU A 98 -6.36 -1.86 25.12
C GLU A 98 -7.76 -2.22 25.62
N GLU A 99 -8.70 -1.26 25.60
CA GLU A 99 -10.11 -1.48 25.99
C GLU A 99 -10.82 -2.56 25.13
N PHE A 100 -10.30 -2.84 23.92
CA PHE A 100 -10.79 -3.90 23.04
C PHE A 100 -9.83 -5.10 22.97
N GLY A 101 -8.83 -5.17 23.86
CA GLY A 101 -7.83 -6.25 23.89
C GLY A 101 -6.63 -6.02 22.99
N GLY A 102 -6.44 -4.83 22.44
CA GLY A 102 -5.25 -4.44 21.67
C GLY A 102 -4.06 -4.11 22.56
N GLN A 103 -2.91 -3.83 21.93
CA GLN A 103 -1.66 -3.50 22.62
C GLN A 103 -1.39 -2.00 22.68
N GLY A 104 -2.23 -1.15 22.08
CA GLY A 104 -2.15 0.30 22.12
C GLY A 104 -0.91 0.93 21.48
N LEU A 105 -0.13 0.19 20.72
CA LEU A 105 1.12 0.67 20.10
C LEU A 105 0.85 1.63 18.92
N PRO A 106 1.81 2.46 18.50
CA PRO A 106 1.67 3.32 17.33
C PRO A 106 1.32 2.56 16.05
N MET A 107 0.45 3.16 15.23
CA MET A 107 -0.02 2.58 13.95
C MET A 107 1.13 2.27 12.99
N SER A 108 2.21 3.06 13.04
CA SER A 108 3.40 2.85 12.21
C SER A 108 4.04 1.49 12.40
N LEU A 109 4.06 0.94 13.62
CA LEU A 109 4.59 -0.41 13.86
C LEU A 109 3.76 -1.49 13.17
N ASN A 110 2.43 -1.33 13.16
CA ASN A 110 1.56 -2.23 12.43
C ASN A 110 1.82 -2.17 10.90
N LEU A 111 2.10 -0.99 10.36
CA LEU A 111 2.40 -0.82 8.94
C LEU A 111 3.76 -1.45 8.57
N ILE A 112 4.79 -1.26 9.41
CA ILE A 112 6.12 -1.85 9.23
C ILE A 112 6.05 -3.39 9.29
N LYS A 113 5.35 -3.94 10.28
CA LYS A 113 5.04 -5.38 10.34
C LYS A 113 4.34 -5.85 9.05
N SER A 114 3.36 -5.09 8.57
CA SER A 114 2.59 -5.46 7.38
C SER A 114 3.42 -5.44 6.09
N GLU A 115 4.46 -4.62 6.01
CA GLU A 115 5.46 -4.70 4.93
C GLU A 115 6.19 -6.04 4.95
N MET A 116 6.70 -6.46 6.10
CA MET A 116 7.40 -7.75 6.23
C MET A 116 6.48 -8.92 5.88
N MET A 117 5.25 -8.94 6.42
CA MET A 117 4.26 -9.96 6.12
C MET A 117 3.91 -9.99 4.63
N GLY A 118 3.66 -8.81 4.03
CA GLY A 118 3.31 -8.70 2.62
C GLY A 118 4.44 -9.11 1.68
N THR A 119 5.69 -8.85 2.06
CA THR A 119 6.86 -9.32 1.31
C THR A 119 7.00 -10.84 1.38
N ALA A 120 6.76 -11.41 2.55
CA ALA A 120 6.82 -12.87 2.75
C ALA A 120 5.69 -13.59 2.02
N ASN A 121 4.44 -13.09 2.12
CA ASN A 121 3.26 -13.71 1.51
C ASN A 121 2.11 -12.70 1.37
N TRP A 122 2.01 -12.07 0.19
CA TRP A 122 0.96 -11.08 -0.04
C TRP A 122 -0.45 -11.65 0.04
N SER A 123 -0.67 -12.86 -0.49
CA SER A 123 -1.98 -13.51 -0.45
C SER A 123 -2.50 -13.71 0.98
N PHE A 124 -1.64 -14.10 1.90
CA PHE A 124 -1.98 -14.22 3.32
C PHE A 124 -2.30 -12.86 3.94
N THR A 125 -1.47 -11.85 3.65
CA THR A 125 -1.59 -10.51 4.25
C THR A 125 -2.89 -9.80 3.88
N MET A 126 -3.56 -10.20 2.80
CA MET A 126 -4.87 -9.68 2.42
C MET A 126 -5.94 -9.90 3.51
N TYR A 127 -5.93 -11.02 4.22
CA TYR A 127 -6.93 -11.33 5.25
C TYR A 127 -6.86 -10.37 6.45
N PRO A 128 -5.74 -10.26 7.18
CA PRO A 128 -5.62 -9.32 8.29
C PRO A 128 -5.64 -7.85 7.84
N GLY A 129 -5.18 -7.55 6.63
CA GLY A 129 -5.17 -6.19 6.09
C GLY A 129 -6.58 -5.60 5.91
N LEU A 130 -7.53 -6.39 5.42
CA LEU A 130 -8.93 -5.96 5.31
C LEU A 130 -9.60 -5.83 6.67
N SER A 131 -9.28 -6.70 7.62
CA SER A 131 -9.76 -6.58 9.01
C SER A 131 -9.32 -5.25 9.63
N SER A 132 -8.10 -4.79 9.36
CA SER A 132 -7.64 -3.46 9.83
C SER A 132 -8.49 -2.31 9.29
N GLY A 133 -8.85 -2.34 8.00
CA GLY A 133 -9.76 -1.34 7.42
C GLY A 133 -11.16 -1.36 8.05
N CYS A 134 -11.69 -2.55 8.31
CA CYS A 134 -12.96 -2.74 8.99
C CYS A 134 -12.92 -2.15 10.41
N MET A 135 -11.91 -2.51 11.21
CA MET A 135 -11.73 -1.99 12.57
C MET A 135 -11.60 -0.47 12.61
N ASN A 136 -10.78 0.11 11.75
CA ASN A 136 -10.62 1.58 11.69
C ASN A 136 -11.95 2.28 11.39
N THR A 137 -12.79 1.70 10.52
CA THR A 137 -14.10 2.24 10.19
C THR A 137 -15.07 2.16 11.38
N ILE A 138 -15.09 1.03 12.09
CA ILE A 138 -15.94 0.84 13.29
C ILE A 138 -15.49 1.76 14.42
N LEU A 139 -14.18 1.89 14.66
CA LEU A 139 -13.63 2.79 15.68
C LEU A 139 -14.05 4.25 15.47
N GLN A 140 -14.00 4.70 14.22
CA GLN A 140 -14.27 6.11 13.92
C GLN A 140 -15.76 6.44 13.83
N PHE A 141 -16.59 5.54 13.33
CA PHE A 141 -18.00 5.83 13.00
C PHE A 141 -19.02 4.93 13.70
N GLY A 142 -18.59 3.84 14.31
CA GLY A 142 -19.47 2.94 15.05
C GLY A 142 -20.00 3.55 16.35
N THR A 143 -21.21 3.15 16.75
CA THR A 143 -21.71 3.44 18.09
C THR A 143 -20.89 2.68 19.14
N ASP A 144 -20.99 3.09 20.41
CA ASP A 144 -20.27 2.39 21.48
C ASP A 144 -20.72 0.92 21.60
N GLU A 145 -22.02 0.64 21.37
CA GLU A 145 -22.54 -0.73 21.30
C GLU A 145 -21.90 -1.53 20.15
N GLN A 146 -21.80 -0.93 18.96
CA GLN A 146 -21.15 -1.57 17.82
C GLN A 146 -19.66 -1.83 18.10
N LYS A 147 -18.96 -0.88 18.70
CA LYS A 147 -17.55 -1.07 19.08
C LYS A 147 -17.41 -2.22 20.07
N GLN A 148 -18.22 -2.25 21.14
CA GLN A 148 -18.18 -3.33 22.14
C GLN A 148 -18.55 -4.71 21.54
N THR A 149 -19.45 -4.75 20.56
CA THR A 149 -19.88 -6.01 19.92
C THR A 149 -18.82 -6.57 18.97
N TYR A 150 -18.18 -5.73 18.16
CA TYR A 150 -17.35 -6.22 17.06
C TYR A 150 -15.85 -6.10 17.32
N MET A 151 -15.40 -5.04 17.99
CA MET A 151 -13.98 -4.75 18.11
C MET A 151 -13.18 -5.82 18.88
N PRO A 152 -13.64 -6.36 20.02
CA PRO A 152 -12.83 -7.32 20.77
C PRO A 152 -12.43 -8.54 19.91
N LYS A 153 -13.38 -9.14 19.19
CA LYS A 153 -13.13 -10.31 18.33
C LYS A 153 -12.33 -10.01 17.06
N LEU A 154 -12.50 -8.81 16.48
CA LEU A 154 -11.71 -8.34 15.35
C LEU A 154 -10.27 -8.04 15.77
N VAL A 155 -10.07 -7.42 16.93
CA VAL A 155 -8.74 -7.11 17.50
C VAL A 155 -7.99 -8.37 17.91
N GLU A 156 -8.69 -9.35 18.51
CA GLU A 156 -8.14 -10.67 18.78
C GLU A 156 -7.72 -11.39 17.48
N GLY A 157 -8.44 -11.14 16.36
CA GLY A 157 -8.26 -11.80 15.07
C GLY A 157 -9.08 -13.08 14.89
N THR A 158 -9.92 -13.45 15.86
CA THR A 158 -10.85 -14.60 15.74
C THR A 158 -12.01 -14.31 14.80
N TRP A 159 -12.35 -13.04 14.59
CA TRP A 159 -13.21 -12.56 13.51
C TRP A 159 -12.41 -11.74 12.50
N SER A 160 -12.88 -11.71 11.26
CA SER A 160 -12.28 -10.91 10.19
C SER A 160 -13.25 -9.89 9.62
N GLY A 161 -12.72 -8.93 8.87
CA GLY A 161 -13.51 -7.88 8.25
C GLY A 161 -13.30 -7.80 6.74
N THR A 162 -14.31 -7.31 6.00
CA THR A 162 -14.24 -7.10 4.56
C THR A 162 -14.84 -5.77 4.14
N MET A 163 -14.49 -5.34 2.91
CA MET A 163 -15.01 -4.14 2.26
C MET A 163 -15.86 -4.51 1.05
N CYS A 164 -17.17 -4.22 1.08
CA CYS A 164 -18.13 -4.59 0.05
C CYS A 164 -18.67 -3.34 -0.68
N LEU A 165 -17.92 -2.90 -1.72
CA LEU A 165 -18.28 -1.73 -2.54
C LEU A 165 -18.82 -2.13 -3.91
N THR A 166 -17.99 -2.87 -4.67
CA THR A 166 -18.11 -3.12 -6.09
C THR A 166 -19.30 -4.00 -6.41
N GLU A 167 -20.06 -3.61 -7.43
CA GLU A 167 -21.16 -4.39 -8.00
C GLU A 167 -20.91 -4.67 -9.49
N PRO A 168 -21.61 -5.61 -10.14
CA PRO A 168 -21.37 -5.95 -11.54
C PRO A 168 -21.37 -4.77 -12.51
N GLN A 169 -22.15 -3.72 -12.22
CA GLN A 169 -22.26 -2.53 -13.06
C GLN A 169 -21.38 -1.35 -12.61
N CYS A 170 -20.77 -1.41 -11.43
CA CYS A 170 -19.97 -0.29 -10.91
C CYS A 170 -18.83 -0.72 -9.98
N GLY A 171 -17.68 -0.08 -10.17
CA GLY A 171 -16.52 -0.20 -9.28
C GLY A 171 -15.99 1.19 -8.94
N THR A 172 -15.42 1.90 -9.91
CA THR A 172 -14.92 3.28 -9.73
C THR A 172 -16.05 4.29 -9.52
N ASP A 173 -17.14 4.17 -10.28
CA ASP A 173 -18.33 5.04 -10.15
C ASP A 173 -19.35 4.43 -9.19
N LEU A 174 -19.11 4.62 -7.89
CA LEU A 174 -20.01 4.15 -6.82
C LEU A 174 -21.38 4.85 -6.84
N GLY A 175 -21.54 5.93 -7.61
CA GLY A 175 -22.84 6.55 -7.82
C GLY A 175 -23.91 5.63 -8.41
N GLN A 176 -23.49 4.51 -9.01
CA GLN A 176 -24.34 3.49 -9.63
C GLN A 176 -24.68 2.30 -8.72
N VAL A 177 -24.27 2.30 -7.44
CA VAL A 177 -24.61 1.24 -6.46
C VAL A 177 -26.12 1.02 -6.40
N LYS A 178 -26.54 -0.25 -6.51
CA LYS A 178 -27.95 -0.69 -6.52
C LYS A 178 -28.33 -1.53 -5.30
N THR A 179 -27.38 -2.05 -4.53
CA THR A 179 -27.67 -2.77 -3.28
C THR A 179 -28.57 -1.91 -2.39
N LYS A 180 -29.66 -2.52 -1.91
CA LYS A 180 -30.71 -1.84 -1.12
C LYS A 180 -30.55 -2.15 0.36
N ALA A 181 -30.99 -1.20 1.19
CA ALA A 181 -31.10 -1.34 2.63
C ALA A 181 -32.50 -0.90 3.06
N GLU A 182 -33.37 -1.83 3.44
CA GLU A 182 -34.74 -1.57 3.85
C GLU A 182 -34.82 -1.49 5.37
N PRO A 183 -35.22 -0.33 5.95
CA PRO A 183 -35.29 -0.17 7.40
C PRO A 183 -36.38 -1.08 8.01
N GLN A 184 -36.08 -1.63 9.20
CA GLN A 184 -36.99 -2.48 9.97
C GLN A 184 -37.47 -1.79 11.25
N ALA A 185 -38.58 -2.27 11.82
CA ALA A 185 -39.20 -1.69 13.02
C ALA A 185 -38.28 -1.79 14.28
N ASP A 186 -37.36 -2.73 14.30
CA ASP A 186 -36.39 -2.96 15.39
C ASP A 186 -35.10 -2.14 15.26
N GLY A 187 -35.02 -1.27 14.26
CA GLY A 187 -33.83 -0.44 14.01
C GLY A 187 -32.75 -1.13 13.14
N THR A 188 -32.94 -2.38 12.76
CA THR A 188 -32.08 -3.07 11.81
C THR A 188 -32.45 -2.74 10.36
N TYR A 189 -31.69 -3.27 9.42
CA TYR A 189 -31.95 -3.11 7.99
C TYR A 189 -31.89 -4.47 7.28
N LYS A 190 -32.70 -4.64 6.24
CA LYS A 190 -32.60 -5.78 5.33
C LYS A 190 -31.80 -5.37 4.10
N ILE A 191 -30.64 -5.99 3.95
CA ILE A 191 -29.70 -5.70 2.86
C ILE A 191 -29.92 -6.71 1.74
N SER A 192 -30.13 -6.20 0.51
CA SER A 192 -30.37 -7.03 -0.68
C SER A 192 -29.56 -6.53 -1.89
N GLY A 193 -28.77 -7.41 -2.50
CA GLY A 193 -27.95 -7.11 -3.66
C GLY A 193 -26.76 -8.06 -3.80
N THR A 194 -25.96 -7.84 -4.83
CA THR A 194 -24.76 -8.64 -5.12
C THR A 194 -23.52 -7.74 -5.15
N LYS A 195 -22.49 -8.14 -4.42
CA LYS A 195 -21.18 -7.52 -4.42
C LYS A 195 -20.16 -8.45 -5.04
N ILE A 196 -19.27 -7.91 -5.88
CA ILE A 196 -18.24 -8.69 -6.58
C ILE A 196 -16.84 -8.21 -6.22
N PHE A 197 -15.84 -9.06 -6.48
CA PHE A 197 -14.43 -8.79 -6.16
C PHE A 197 -14.18 -8.55 -4.66
N ILE A 198 -14.92 -9.25 -3.80
CA ILE A 198 -14.77 -9.09 -2.35
C ILE A 198 -13.62 -9.96 -1.85
N SER A 199 -12.49 -9.34 -1.60
CA SER A 199 -11.33 -10.00 -1.00
C SER A 199 -11.69 -10.47 0.42
N ALA A 200 -11.28 -11.70 0.77
CA ALA A 200 -11.64 -12.35 2.03
C ALA A 200 -13.16 -12.41 2.31
N GLY A 201 -14.00 -12.35 1.26
CA GLY A 201 -15.45 -12.34 1.41
C GLY A 201 -16.03 -13.64 1.98
N GLU A 202 -15.35 -14.76 1.74
CA GLU A 202 -15.62 -16.07 2.34
C GLU A 202 -14.30 -16.83 2.51
N HIS A 203 -14.09 -17.44 3.67
CA HIS A 203 -12.91 -18.26 3.98
C HIS A 203 -13.10 -19.02 5.30
N ASP A 204 -12.20 -19.97 5.58
CA ASP A 204 -12.20 -20.85 6.75
C ASP A 204 -11.21 -20.45 7.87
N LEU A 205 -10.62 -19.24 7.80
CA LEU A 205 -9.59 -18.82 8.76
C LEU A 205 -10.17 -18.33 10.10
N THR A 206 -11.40 -17.77 10.10
CA THR A 206 -12.02 -17.13 11.26
C THR A 206 -13.42 -17.67 11.52
N GLU A 207 -13.89 -17.50 12.76
CA GLU A 207 -15.23 -17.94 13.20
C GLU A 207 -16.36 -17.12 12.56
N ASN A 208 -16.11 -15.83 12.29
CA ASN A 208 -17.08 -14.92 11.70
C ASN A 208 -16.40 -13.95 10.75
N ILE A 209 -17.16 -13.42 9.78
CA ILE A 209 -16.71 -12.39 8.83
C ILE A 209 -17.66 -11.21 8.92
N ILE A 210 -17.11 -10.02 9.16
CA ILE A 210 -17.87 -8.77 9.30
C ILE A 210 -17.75 -7.96 8.03
N HIS A 211 -18.82 -7.90 7.25
CA HIS A 211 -18.86 -7.19 5.98
C HIS A 211 -19.26 -5.73 6.19
N ILE A 212 -18.42 -4.80 5.73
CA ILE A 212 -18.73 -3.37 5.67
C ILE A 212 -19.29 -3.05 4.28
N VAL A 213 -20.60 -2.80 4.19
CA VAL A 213 -21.37 -2.83 2.94
C VAL A 213 -21.94 -1.46 2.59
N LEU A 214 -21.67 -0.99 1.37
CA LEU A 214 -22.36 0.19 0.80
C LEU A 214 -23.72 -0.22 0.22
N ALA A 215 -24.78 0.47 0.67
CA ALA A 215 -26.13 0.27 0.18
C ALA A 215 -26.95 1.57 0.18
N ARG A 216 -28.14 1.54 -0.44
CA ARG A 216 -29.06 2.68 -0.51
C ARG A 216 -30.36 2.40 0.21
N LEU A 217 -30.85 3.40 0.92
CA LEU A 217 -32.21 3.41 1.45
C LEU A 217 -33.22 3.67 0.29
N PRO A 218 -34.52 3.30 0.45
CA PRO A 218 -35.51 3.44 -0.61
C PRO A 218 -35.62 4.86 -1.19
N ASP A 219 -35.62 5.88 -0.36
CA ASP A 219 -35.79 7.28 -0.77
C ASP A 219 -34.47 8.08 -0.81
N ALA A 220 -33.34 7.38 -0.91
CA ALA A 220 -32.03 8.02 -0.90
C ALA A 220 -31.80 8.87 -2.17
N PRO A 221 -31.11 10.03 -2.06
CA PRO A 221 -30.71 10.83 -3.20
C PRO A 221 -29.92 10.03 -4.25
N ALA A 222 -30.08 10.36 -5.51
CA ALA A 222 -29.30 9.74 -6.59
C ALA A 222 -27.79 10.06 -6.48
N GLY A 223 -26.96 9.20 -7.08
CA GLY A 223 -25.52 9.37 -7.10
C GLY A 223 -24.86 9.05 -5.74
N THR A 224 -23.66 9.52 -5.52
CA THR A 224 -22.86 9.21 -4.33
C THR A 224 -23.44 9.76 -3.02
N ARG A 225 -24.29 10.79 -3.10
CA ARG A 225 -24.89 11.44 -1.94
C ARG A 225 -26.00 10.62 -1.24
N GLY A 226 -26.46 9.54 -1.85
CA GLY A 226 -27.49 8.66 -1.28
C GLY A 226 -26.95 7.31 -0.80
N ILE A 227 -25.66 7.17 -0.61
CA ILE A 227 -25.04 5.93 -0.16
C ILE A 227 -24.87 5.95 1.35
N SER A 228 -25.35 4.89 2.01
CA SER A 228 -25.18 4.63 3.43
C SER A 228 -24.26 3.41 3.65
N LEU A 229 -23.73 3.26 4.86
CA LEU A 229 -22.79 2.21 5.21
C LEU A 229 -23.39 1.29 6.28
N PHE A 230 -23.18 -0.02 6.13
CA PHE A 230 -23.78 -1.02 7.01
C PHE A 230 -22.74 -2.06 7.44
N ILE A 231 -22.83 -2.49 8.70
CA ILE A 231 -22.21 -3.71 9.20
C ILE A 231 -23.18 -4.86 8.90
N VAL A 232 -22.70 -5.86 8.18
CA VAL A 232 -23.47 -7.07 7.85
C VAL A 232 -22.63 -8.29 8.23
N PRO A 233 -22.83 -8.88 9.41
CA PRO A 233 -22.04 -10.06 9.81
C PRO A 233 -22.48 -11.32 9.06
N LYS A 234 -21.55 -12.24 8.81
CA LYS A 234 -21.81 -13.58 8.26
C LYS A 234 -22.67 -14.40 9.21
N PHE A 235 -22.38 -14.31 10.50
CA PHE A 235 -23.19 -14.86 11.59
C PHE A 235 -23.57 -13.70 12.53
N ILE A 236 -24.85 -13.63 12.92
CA ILE A 236 -25.34 -12.61 13.83
C ILE A 236 -24.66 -12.81 15.21
N PRO A 237 -23.97 -11.79 15.77
CA PRO A 237 -23.41 -11.93 17.12
C PRO A 237 -24.48 -12.18 18.18
N THR A 238 -24.17 -13.05 19.15
CA THR A 238 -25.00 -13.27 20.34
C THR A 238 -24.74 -12.18 21.38
N ALA A 239 -25.65 -12.01 22.33
CA ALA A 239 -25.52 -10.99 23.37
C ALA A 239 -24.30 -11.16 24.29
N ASP A 240 -23.75 -12.38 24.37
CA ASP A 240 -22.51 -12.72 25.10
C ASP A 240 -21.25 -12.58 24.25
N GLY A 241 -21.36 -12.04 23.01
CA GLY A 241 -20.24 -11.81 22.10
C GLY A 241 -19.80 -13.03 21.32
N GLY A 242 -20.59 -14.10 21.30
CA GLY A 242 -20.34 -15.32 20.52
C GLY A 242 -20.90 -15.25 19.10
N VAL A 243 -20.77 -16.39 18.39
CA VAL A 243 -21.30 -16.60 17.04
C VAL A 243 -22.72 -17.19 17.15
N GLY A 244 -23.71 -16.44 16.64
CA GLY A 244 -25.12 -16.85 16.67
C GLY A 244 -25.60 -17.43 15.33
N GLU A 245 -26.82 -17.08 14.93
CA GLU A 245 -27.45 -17.60 13.73
C GLU A 245 -26.75 -17.16 12.43
N ARG A 246 -26.76 -18.02 11.42
CA ARG A 246 -26.27 -17.70 10.08
C ARG A 246 -27.14 -16.61 9.47
N ASN A 247 -26.50 -15.50 9.06
CA ASN A 247 -27.18 -14.45 8.31
C ASN A 247 -27.37 -14.89 6.84
N THR A 248 -28.29 -14.25 6.13
CA THR A 248 -28.59 -14.57 4.73
C THR A 248 -27.60 -13.88 3.77
N VAL A 249 -26.31 -14.10 4.05
CA VAL A 249 -25.19 -13.75 3.18
C VAL A 249 -24.57 -15.03 2.65
N SER A 250 -24.44 -15.16 1.34
CA SER A 250 -23.87 -16.35 0.70
C SER A 250 -22.76 -15.98 -0.29
N CYS A 251 -21.74 -16.83 -0.34
CA CYS A 251 -20.74 -16.79 -1.40
C CYS A 251 -21.28 -17.53 -2.62
N GLY A 252 -21.42 -16.82 -3.75
CA GLY A 252 -21.88 -17.40 -5.00
C GLY A 252 -20.77 -18.04 -5.82
N SER A 253 -19.57 -17.52 -5.74
CA SER A 253 -18.37 -18.02 -6.41
C SER A 253 -17.13 -17.29 -5.91
N ILE A 254 -15.95 -17.79 -6.27
CA ILE A 254 -14.68 -17.06 -6.17
C ILE A 254 -14.07 -16.86 -7.55
N GLU A 255 -13.26 -15.80 -7.69
CA GLU A 255 -12.63 -15.44 -8.96
C GLU A 255 -11.37 -16.30 -9.24
N HIS A 256 -11.24 -16.75 -10.49
CA HIS A 256 -10.02 -17.40 -11.00
C HIS A 256 -9.03 -16.30 -11.47
N LYS A 257 -8.10 -15.94 -10.61
CA LYS A 257 -7.22 -14.79 -10.79
C LYS A 257 -5.89 -15.12 -11.46
N MET A 258 -5.26 -14.11 -12.05
CA MET A 258 -3.90 -14.17 -12.56
C MET A 258 -2.87 -14.44 -11.44
N GLY A 259 -2.98 -13.74 -10.32
CA GLY A 259 -2.10 -13.82 -9.15
C GLY A 259 -2.87 -13.75 -7.84
N ILE A 260 -2.14 -13.69 -6.73
CA ILE A 260 -2.69 -13.73 -5.36
C ILE A 260 -3.76 -14.83 -5.19
N ARG A 261 -3.46 -16.03 -5.70
CA ARG A 261 -4.45 -17.10 -5.83
C ARG A 261 -4.86 -17.68 -4.48
N ALA A 262 -3.99 -17.60 -3.49
CA ALA A 262 -4.25 -18.04 -2.13
C ALA A 262 -5.10 -17.04 -1.30
N SER A 263 -5.45 -15.88 -1.87
CA SER A 263 -6.41 -14.95 -1.29
C SER A 263 -7.76 -15.11 -1.97
N ALA A 264 -8.81 -15.52 -1.24
CA ALA A 264 -10.14 -15.64 -1.78
C ALA A 264 -10.70 -14.27 -2.22
N THR A 265 -11.28 -14.23 -3.40
CA THR A 265 -11.96 -13.04 -3.94
C THR A 265 -13.37 -13.44 -4.35
N ALA A 266 -14.35 -13.10 -3.53
CA ALA A 266 -15.70 -13.66 -3.59
C ALA A 266 -16.70 -12.76 -4.35
N VAL A 267 -17.72 -13.42 -4.89
CA VAL A 267 -19.03 -12.83 -5.21
C VAL A 267 -19.94 -13.09 -4.02
N LEU A 268 -20.41 -12.04 -3.36
CA LEU A 268 -21.31 -12.12 -2.21
C LEU A 268 -22.73 -11.72 -2.59
N ASN A 269 -23.70 -12.57 -2.26
CA ASN A 269 -25.11 -12.32 -2.40
C ASN A 269 -25.73 -12.05 -1.03
N PHE A 270 -26.42 -10.92 -0.90
CA PHE A 270 -27.19 -10.52 0.26
C PHE A 270 -28.65 -10.72 -0.08
N ASP A 271 -29.34 -11.60 0.62
CA ASP A 271 -30.76 -11.89 0.44
C ASP A 271 -31.54 -11.53 1.69
N ASN A 272 -31.97 -10.28 1.77
CA ASN A 272 -32.59 -9.73 2.98
C ASN A 272 -31.71 -9.94 4.25
N ALA A 273 -30.39 -9.83 4.07
CA ALA A 273 -29.44 -10.01 5.16
C ALA A 273 -29.62 -8.93 6.22
N THR A 274 -29.57 -9.31 7.49
CA THR A 274 -29.66 -8.35 8.60
C THR A 274 -28.38 -7.51 8.65
N GLY A 275 -28.55 -6.19 8.62
CA GLY A 275 -27.47 -5.21 8.67
C GLY A 275 -27.75 -4.10 9.66
N TYR A 276 -26.69 -3.43 10.11
CA TYR A 276 -26.72 -2.36 11.10
C TYR A 276 -26.06 -1.12 10.51
N LEU A 277 -26.76 0.04 10.55
CA LEU A 277 -26.21 1.29 10.04
C LEU A 277 -24.98 1.70 10.84
N ILE A 278 -23.91 2.08 10.14
CA ILE A 278 -22.72 2.68 10.73
C ILE A 278 -22.59 4.13 10.28
N GLY A 279 -22.38 5.03 11.22
CA GLY A 279 -22.38 6.47 10.97
C GLY A 279 -23.77 7.02 10.63
N GLU A 280 -23.84 8.03 9.78
CA GLU A 280 -25.08 8.72 9.43
C GLU A 280 -25.66 8.22 8.09
N VAL A 281 -27.00 8.26 7.99
CA VAL A 281 -27.74 7.99 6.74
C VAL A 281 -27.22 8.92 5.62
N ASN A 282 -27.00 8.35 4.42
CA ASN A 282 -26.53 9.07 3.24
C ASN A 282 -25.09 9.65 3.34
N LYS A 283 -24.32 9.30 4.38
CA LYS A 283 -22.91 9.66 4.55
C LYS A 283 -21.97 8.43 4.52
N GLY A 284 -22.46 7.30 4.06
CA GLY A 284 -21.70 6.04 4.06
C GLY A 284 -20.41 6.08 3.26
N LEU A 285 -20.36 6.85 2.18
CA LEU A 285 -19.13 6.98 1.40
C LEU A 285 -18.05 7.76 2.18
N HIS A 286 -18.43 8.76 2.98
CA HIS A 286 -17.50 9.47 3.86
C HIS A 286 -16.86 8.52 4.88
N ALA A 287 -17.67 7.71 5.56
CA ALA A 287 -17.18 6.71 6.50
C ALA A 287 -16.30 5.63 5.81
N MET A 288 -16.70 5.19 4.61
CA MET A 288 -15.93 4.21 3.82
C MET A 288 -14.56 4.73 3.37
N PHE A 289 -14.35 6.03 3.25
CA PHE A 289 -13.03 6.59 2.91
C PHE A 289 -11.95 6.25 3.94
N THR A 290 -12.29 6.09 5.22
CA THR A 290 -11.36 5.62 6.25
C THR A 290 -10.83 4.23 5.93
N PHE A 291 -11.71 3.30 5.55
CA PHE A 291 -11.32 1.98 5.07
C PHE A 291 -10.45 2.07 3.80
N MET A 292 -10.92 2.83 2.80
CA MET A 292 -10.25 2.96 1.51
C MET A 292 -8.85 3.58 1.63
N ASN A 293 -8.65 4.56 2.51
CA ASN A 293 -7.33 5.16 2.71
C ASN A 293 -6.35 4.18 3.36
N THR A 294 -6.81 3.39 4.34
CA THR A 294 -6.03 2.29 4.93
C THR A 294 -5.62 1.28 3.84
N ALA A 295 -6.57 0.84 3.01
CA ALA A 295 -6.33 -0.11 1.92
C ALA A 295 -5.38 0.45 0.84
N ARG A 296 -5.46 1.75 0.51
CA ARG A 296 -4.58 2.41 -0.45
C ARG A 296 -3.12 2.46 0.02
N ILE A 297 -2.90 2.77 1.31
CA ILE A 297 -1.55 2.73 1.90
C ILE A 297 -1.05 1.28 1.90
N GLY A 298 -1.87 0.32 2.30
CA GLY A 298 -1.54 -1.11 2.19
C GLY A 298 -1.16 -1.52 0.76
N THR A 299 -1.89 -1.03 -0.26
CA THR A 299 -1.54 -1.30 -1.67
C THR A 299 -0.21 -0.65 -2.09
N ALA A 300 0.14 0.51 -1.53
CA ALA A 300 1.47 1.09 -1.75
C ALA A 300 2.58 0.19 -1.15
N VAL A 301 2.32 -0.39 0.03
CA VAL A 301 3.21 -1.41 0.64
C VAL A 301 3.37 -2.61 -0.29
N GLN A 302 2.30 -3.06 -0.97
CA GLN A 302 2.39 -4.15 -1.96
C GLN A 302 3.42 -3.86 -3.06
N GLY A 303 3.49 -2.62 -3.53
CA GLY A 303 4.46 -2.22 -4.56
C GLY A 303 5.90 -2.46 -4.10
N ILE A 304 6.26 -1.99 -2.91
CA ILE A 304 7.62 -2.19 -2.38
C ILE A 304 7.88 -3.62 -1.95
N ALA A 305 6.89 -4.33 -1.43
CA ALA A 305 6.99 -5.73 -1.04
C ALA A 305 7.41 -6.63 -2.20
N HIS A 306 6.77 -6.46 -3.36
CA HIS A 306 7.15 -7.20 -4.56
C HIS A 306 8.50 -6.75 -5.15
N ALA A 307 8.87 -5.47 -5.02
CA ALA A 307 10.20 -4.99 -5.41
C ALA A 307 11.30 -5.62 -4.54
N GLU A 308 11.09 -5.69 -3.22
CA GLU A 308 12.01 -6.31 -2.26
C GLU A 308 12.15 -7.81 -2.51
N LEU A 309 11.03 -8.55 -2.60
CA LEU A 309 11.06 -9.99 -2.82
C LEU A 309 11.72 -10.34 -4.17
N SER A 310 11.44 -9.56 -5.19
CA SER A 310 12.05 -9.70 -6.51
C SER A 310 13.56 -9.49 -6.46
N PHE A 311 14.04 -8.46 -5.75
CA PHE A 311 15.46 -8.20 -5.55
C PHE A 311 16.15 -9.34 -4.78
N GLN A 312 15.55 -9.80 -3.70
CA GLN A 312 16.10 -10.89 -2.89
C GLN A 312 16.20 -12.20 -3.68
N GLY A 313 15.24 -12.47 -4.57
CA GLY A 313 15.31 -13.60 -5.49
C GLY A 313 16.39 -13.44 -6.57
N ALA A 314 16.46 -12.27 -7.19
CA ALA A 314 17.34 -12.02 -8.32
C ALA A 314 18.83 -11.95 -7.94
N LEU A 315 19.13 -11.45 -6.75
CA LEU A 315 20.52 -11.20 -6.32
C LEU A 315 21.36 -12.49 -6.18
N PRO A 316 20.92 -13.56 -5.48
CA PRO A 316 21.68 -14.81 -5.40
C PRO A 316 21.88 -15.45 -6.78
N TYR A 317 20.81 -15.52 -7.58
CA TYR A 317 20.91 -16.05 -8.94
C TYR A 317 21.94 -15.29 -9.79
N ALA A 318 21.95 -13.96 -9.72
CA ALA A 318 22.90 -13.13 -10.46
C ALA A 318 24.36 -13.36 -10.02
N LYS A 319 24.60 -13.70 -8.76
CA LYS A 319 25.94 -14.03 -8.21
C LYS A 319 26.43 -15.41 -8.63
N GLU A 320 25.52 -16.36 -8.85
CA GLU A 320 25.85 -17.76 -9.14
C GLU A 320 25.84 -18.08 -10.64
N ARG A 321 24.89 -17.50 -11.39
CA ARG A 321 24.73 -17.79 -12.82
C ARG A 321 25.91 -17.28 -13.63
N MET A 322 26.60 -18.17 -14.30
CA MET A 322 27.76 -17.87 -15.14
C MET A 322 27.33 -17.71 -16.60
N SER A 323 27.71 -16.61 -17.24
CA SER A 323 27.45 -16.39 -18.68
C SER A 323 28.34 -15.28 -19.24
N MET A 324 29.00 -15.56 -20.35
CA MET A 324 29.86 -14.61 -21.08
C MET A 324 31.02 -14.06 -20.24
N ARG A 325 31.65 -12.99 -20.70
CA ARG A 325 32.66 -12.20 -19.98
C ARG A 325 32.22 -10.76 -19.91
N ALA A 326 32.50 -10.11 -18.79
CA ALA A 326 32.23 -8.69 -18.65
C ALA A 326 33.05 -7.88 -19.65
N LEU A 327 32.44 -6.86 -20.26
CA LEU A 327 33.15 -5.99 -21.25
C LEU A 327 34.36 -5.28 -20.63
N SER A 328 34.38 -5.06 -19.32
CA SER A 328 35.50 -4.49 -18.57
C SER A 328 36.64 -5.49 -18.26
N GLY A 329 36.62 -6.67 -18.88
CA GLY A 329 37.59 -7.74 -18.67
C GLY A 329 37.11 -8.83 -17.73
N LYS A 330 37.79 -9.99 -17.71
CA LYS A 330 37.46 -11.15 -16.88
C LYS A 330 37.38 -10.76 -15.39
N LYS A 331 36.32 -11.16 -14.73
CA LYS A 331 36.11 -10.97 -13.30
C LYS A 331 36.33 -12.26 -12.49
N ASP A 332 35.95 -13.38 -13.07
CA ASP A 332 36.17 -14.74 -12.54
C ASP A 332 37.16 -15.47 -13.43
N PRO A 333 38.49 -15.18 -13.33
CA PRO A 333 39.48 -15.65 -14.33
C PRO A 333 39.60 -17.18 -14.39
N ASP A 334 39.40 -17.87 -13.26
CA ASP A 334 39.53 -19.33 -13.15
C ASP A 334 38.27 -20.10 -13.56
N LYS A 335 37.17 -19.38 -13.90
CA LYS A 335 35.90 -19.98 -14.35
C LYS A 335 35.73 -19.83 -15.87
N VAL A 336 34.85 -20.66 -16.44
CA VAL A 336 34.55 -20.64 -17.89
C VAL A 336 33.90 -19.35 -18.36
N ALA A 337 33.19 -18.65 -17.46
CA ALA A 337 32.51 -17.40 -17.71
C ALA A 337 32.55 -16.52 -16.44
N ASP A 338 32.09 -15.28 -16.53
CA ASP A 338 31.88 -14.44 -15.36
C ASP A 338 30.45 -14.64 -14.80
N ALA A 339 30.26 -14.42 -13.49
CA ALA A 339 28.91 -14.32 -12.92
C ALA A 339 28.16 -13.15 -13.55
N ILE A 340 26.86 -13.34 -13.84
CA ILE A 340 26.09 -12.32 -14.58
C ILE A 340 25.96 -10.99 -13.85
N ILE A 341 26.16 -10.97 -12.52
CA ILE A 341 26.20 -9.74 -11.72
C ILE A 341 27.30 -8.76 -12.19
N HIS A 342 28.31 -9.24 -12.90
CA HIS A 342 29.39 -8.39 -13.44
C HIS A 342 28.99 -7.65 -14.73
N HIS A 343 27.85 -7.97 -15.34
CA HIS A 343 27.34 -7.28 -16.52
C HIS A 343 26.57 -6.02 -16.11
N ALA A 344 26.85 -4.91 -16.79
CA ALA A 344 26.28 -3.59 -16.44
C ALA A 344 24.74 -3.57 -16.50
N ASP A 345 24.13 -4.26 -17.45
CA ASP A 345 22.66 -4.31 -17.56
C ASP A 345 22.02 -5.12 -16.43
N VAL A 346 22.62 -6.25 -16.02
CA VAL A 346 22.15 -7.01 -14.85
C VAL A 346 22.25 -6.16 -13.58
N ARG A 347 23.34 -5.43 -13.40
CA ARG A 347 23.50 -4.49 -12.29
C ARG A 347 22.46 -3.37 -12.32
N ARG A 348 22.14 -2.84 -13.50
CA ARG A 348 21.07 -1.84 -13.66
C ARG A 348 19.74 -2.39 -13.16
N MET A 349 19.36 -3.62 -13.55
CA MET A 349 18.13 -4.26 -13.11
C MET A 349 18.10 -4.50 -11.60
N LEU A 350 19.19 -5.00 -11.01
CA LEU A 350 19.30 -5.21 -9.56
C LEU A 350 19.24 -3.88 -8.77
N LEU A 351 19.97 -2.86 -9.23
CA LEU A 351 19.98 -1.55 -8.58
C LEU A 351 18.63 -0.84 -8.72
N THR A 352 17.89 -1.04 -9.82
CA THR A 352 16.54 -0.50 -9.98
C THR A 352 15.60 -1.10 -8.94
N GLN A 353 15.59 -2.44 -8.77
CA GLN A 353 14.78 -3.12 -7.75
C GLN A 353 15.11 -2.61 -6.34
N LYS A 354 16.41 -2.57 -6.00
CA LYS A 354 16.88 -2.10 -4.69
C LYS A 354 16.51 -0.63 -4.44
N ALA A 355 16.71 0.24 -5.41
CA ALA A 355 16.38 1.66 -5.28
C ALA A 355 14.87 1.91 -5.11
N ILE A 356 14.02 1.11 -5.75
CA ILE A 356 12.57 1.19 -5.60
C ILE A 356 12.13 0.68 -4.22
N ALA A 357 12.62 -0.48 -3.79
CA ALA A 357 12.25 -1.07 -2.50
C ALA A 357 12.65 -0.16 -1.33
N GLU A 358 13.92 0.23 -1.23
CA GLU A 358 14.44 1.02 -0.12
C GLU A 358 13.96 2.49 -0.15
N GLY A 359 13.89 3.11 -1.32
CA GLY A 359 13.36 4.47 -1.48
C GLY A 359 11.86 4.53 -1.19
N GLY A 360 11.10 3.55 -1.67
CA GLY A 360 9.67 3.43 -1.40
C GLY A 360 9.36 3.15 0.07
N ARG A 361 10.18 2.33 0.73
CA ARG A 361 10.10 2.07 2.19
C ARG A 361 10.20 3.38 2.98
N SER A 362 11.15 4.26 2.64
CA SER A 362 11.28 5.56 3.30
C SER A 362 10.03 6.42 3.13
N MET A 363 9.45 6.44 1.92
CA MET A 363 8.22 7.18 1.64
C MET A 363 7.05 6.67 2.48
N ILE A 364 6.90 5.35 2.59
CA ILE A 364 5.83 4.71 3.37
C ILE A 364 6.02 4.94 4.87
N TYR A 365 7.23 4.83 5.39
CA TYR A 365 7.50 5.04 6.81
C TYR A 365 7.29 6.49 7.22
N TYR A 366 7.65 7.45 6.39
CA TYR A 366 7.28 8.83 6.64
C TYR A 366 5.75 9.05 6.68
N ALA A 367 5.02 8.45 5.74
CA ALA A 367 3.56 8.50 5.77
C ALA A 367 2.96 7.81 7.01
N ALA A 368 3.62 6.76 7.52
CA ALA A 368 3.24 6.11 8.77
C ALA A 368 3.39 7.04 9.99
N GLN A 369 4.45 7.86 10.06
CA GLN A 369 4.57 8.90 11.09
C GLN A 369 3.45 9.96 11.00
N LEU A 370 3.03 10.33 9.78
CA LEU A 370 1.89 11.24 9.62
C LEU A 370 0.58 10.60 10.09
N ALA A 371 0.39 9.31 9.85
CA ALA A 371 -0.78 8.56 10.32
C ALA A 371 -0.80 8.45 11.85
N ASP A 372 0.35 8.20 12.49
CA ASP A 372 0.46 8.23 13.96
C ASP A 372 0.05 9.59 14.53
N LYS A 373 0.58 10.67 13.99
CA LYS A 373 0.25 12.04 14.43
C LYS A 373 -1.20 12.40 14.21
N MET A 374 -1.78 11.95 13.10
CA MET A 374 -3.21 12.14 12.81
C MET A 374 -4.08 11.42 13.84
N THR A 375 -3.76 10.15 14.14
CA THR A 375 -4.47 9.33 15.12
C THR A 375 -4.33 9.92 16.53
N ASP A 376 -3.13 10.34 16.92
CA ASP A 376 -2.86 10.97 18.21
C ASP A 376 -3.64 12.30 18.37
N ALA A 377 -3.67 13.13 17.33
CA ALA A 377 -4.45 14.37 17.33
C ALA A 377 -5.96 14.10 17.52
N LEU A 378 -6.49 13.06 16.85
CA LEU A 378 -7.88 12.63 17.00
C LEU A 378 -8.16 12.18 18.45
N THR A 379 -7.27 11.36 19.02
CA THR A 379 -7.39 10.86 20.42
C THR A 379 -7.38 11.99 21.44
N ARG A 380 -6.55 13.02 21.21
CA ARG A 380 -6.47 14.21 22.08
C ARG A 380 -7.59 15.24 21.84
N GLY A 381 -8.45 15.04 20.84
CA GLY A 381 -9.50 15.99 20.46
C GLY A 381 -8.96 17.27 19.80
N ASP A 382 -7.73 17.25 19.27
CA ASP A 382 -7.12 18.39 18.56
C ASP A 382 -7.52 18.35 17.07
N GLN A 383 -8.72 18.89 16.80
CA GLN A 383 -9.32 18.89 15.47
C GLN A 383 -8.45 19.63 14.42
N ALA A 384 -7.78 20.71 14.81
CA ALA A 384 -6.95 21.48 13.88
C ALA A 384 -5.70 20.70 13.45
N ALA A 385 -5.03 20.03 14.40
CA ALA A 385 -3.90 19.17 14.09
C ALA A 385 -4.33 17.93 13.26
N PHE A 386 -5.48 17.34 13.60
CA PHE A 386 -6.05 16.24 12.82
C PHE A 386 -6.25 16.62 11.35
N GLU A 387 -6.90 17.76 11.07
CA GLU A 387 -7.16 18.25 9.71
C GLU A 387 -5.85 18.52 8.94
N ASP A 388 -4.82 19.10 9.58
CA ASP A 388 -3.51 19.34 8.96
C ASP A 388 -2.82 18.02 8.57
N TYR A 389 -2.83 17.00 9.43
CA TYR A 389 -2.24 15.70 9.12
C TYR A 389 -3.07 14.89 8.11
N ASP A 390 -4.40 14.96 8.15
CA ASP A 390 -5.28 14.32 7.14
C ASP A 390 -5.06 14.93 5.74
N ASP A 391 -4.94 16.26 5.64
CA ASP A 391 -4.62 16.94 4.38
C ASP A 391 -3.26 16.53 3.82
N LYS A 392 -2.22 16.45 4.68
CA LYS A 392 -0.88 15.99 4.29
C LYS A 392 -0.92 14.53 3.83
N LEU A 393 -1.46 13.64 4.64
CA LEU A 393 -1.57 12.22 4.32
C LEU A 393 -2.43 12.00 3.07
N GLY A 394 -3.50 12.79 2.93
CA GLY A 394 -4.36 12.80 1.75
C GLY A 394 -3.65 13.22 0.46
N PHE A 395 -2.62 14.05 0.53
CA PHE A 395 -1.75 14.38 -0.61
C PHE A 395 -0.77 13.24 -0.92
N TYR A 396 -0.20 12.60 0.11
CA TYR A 396 0.75 11.50 -0.07
C TYR A 396 0.10 10.23 -0.62
N THR A 397 -1.07 9.85 -0.11
CA THR A 397 -1.72 8.56 -0.38
C THR A 397 -1.85 8.22 -1.87
N PRO A 398 -2.38 9.10 -2.75
CA PRO A 398 -2.47 8.79 -4.18
C PRO A 398 -1.10 8.67 -4.86
N ILE A 399 -0.09 9.44 -4.42
CA ILE A 399 1.28 9.33 -4.94
C ILE A 399 1.88 7.99 -4.51
N LEU A 400 1.82 7.64 -3.23
CA LEU A 400 2.33 6.37 -2.73
C LEU A 400 1.70 5.20 -3.49
N LYS A 401 0.36 5.15 -3.54
CA LYS A 401 -0.36 4.05 -4.19
C LYS A 401 -0.04 3.98 -5.68
N GLY A 402 -0.22 5.07 -6.43
CA GLY A 402 -0.05 5.05 -7.88
C GLY A 402 1.39 4.83 -8.31
N PHE A 403 2.33 5.57 -7.74
CA PHE A 403 3.74 5.51 -8.12
C PHE A 403 4.43 4.23 -7.68
N LEU A 404 4.27 3.82 -6.41
CA LEU A 404 4.98 2.65 -5.90
C LEU A 404 4.46 1.33 -6.48
N THR A 405 3.19 1.25 -6.86
CA THR A 405 2.66 0.04 -7.52
C THR A 405 3.16 -0.10 -8.96
N GLU A 406 3.26 1.00 -9.71
CA GLU A 406 3.85 0.96 -11.06
C GLU A 406 5.34 0.58 -11.00
N LEU A 407 6.11 1.17 -10.09
CA LEU A 407 7.51 0.84 -9.93
C LEU A 407 7.73 -0.57 -9.35
N GLY A 408 6.85 -1.02 -8.46
CA GLY A 408 6.89 -2.39 -7.92
C GLY A 408 6.70 -3.45 -9.01
N LEU A 409 5.78 -3.21 -9.94
CA LEU A 409 5.59 -4.07 -11.11
C LEU A 409 6.82 -4.04 -12.06
N GLU A 410 7.42 -2.86 -12.27
CA GLU A 410 8.68 -2.75 -13.03
C GLU A 410 9.80 -3.56 -12.35
N ALA A 411 9.93 -3.44 -11.04
CA ALA A 411 10.92 -4.18 -10.26
C ALA A 411 10.72 -5.70 -10.37
N ALA A 412 9.48 -6.18 -10.25
CA ALA A 412 9.12 -7.59 -10.42
C ALA A 412 9.52 -8.12 -11.82
N ASN A 413 9.24 -7.35 -12.87
CA ASN A 413 9.67 -7.69 -14.23
C ASN A 413 11.21 -7.76 -14.37
N HIS A 414 11.93 -6.85 -13.71
CA HIS A 414 13.41 -6.89 -13.73
C HIS A 414 13.97 -8.14 -13.04
N GLY A 415 13.37 -8.57 -11.90
CA GLY A 415 13.80 -9.81 -11.25
C GLY A 415 13.59 -11.03 -12.14
N MET A 416 12.43 -11.15 -12.75
CA MET A 416 12.16 -12.22 -13.73
C MET A 416 13.15 -12.14 -14.91
N GLN A 417 13.46 -10.95 -15.42
CA GLN A 417 14.40 -10.74 -16.51
C GLN A 417 15.84 -11.18 -16.17
N VAL A 418 16.29 -10.95 -14.92
CA VAL A 418 17.63 -11.40 -14.45
C VAL A 418 17.76 -12.92 -14.54
N TYR A 419 16.68 -13.66 -14.31
CA TYR A 419 16.66 -15.12 -14.44
C TYR A 419 16.64 -15.62 -15.89
N GLY A 420 16.35 -14.75 -16.87
CA GLY A 420 16.18 -15.15 -18.27
C GLY A 420 15.05 -16.17 -18.41
N GLY A 421 15.25 -17.23 -19.20
CA GLY A 421 14.26 -18.29 -19.41
C GLY A 421 13.80 -18.98 -18.11
N HIS A 422 14.67 -19.13 -17.12
CA HIS A 422 14.30 -19.67 -15.82
C HIS A 422 13.26 -18.81 -15.09
N GLY A 423 13.31 -17.48 -15.23
CA GLY A 423 12.35 -16.58 -14.59
C GLY A 423 10.91 -16.74 -15.08
N TYR A 424 10.72 -17.34 -16.25
CA TYR A 424 9.41 -17.60 -16.84
C TYR A 424 8.80 -18.94 -16.40
N ILE A 425 9.59 -19.78 -15.72
CA ILE A 425 9.21 -21.14 -15.28
C ILE A 425 8.74 -21.08 -13.83
N LYS A 426 7.61 -21.75 -13.52
CA LYS A 426 6.95 -21.71 -12.20
C LYS A 426 7.87 -22.12 -11.05
N GLU A 427 8.67 -23.13 -11.24
CA GLU A 427 9.55 -23.71 -10.21
C GLU A 427 10.50 -22.68 -9.59
N TRP A 428 10.85 -21.62 -10.33
CA TRP A 428 11.71 -20.56 -9.84
C TRP A 428 10.95 -19.46 -9.06
N GLY A 429 9.62 -19.38 -9.19
CA GLY A 429 8.74 -18.47 -8.46
C GLY A 429 8.82 -16.98 -8.85
N MET A 430 9.70 -16.60 -9.81
CA MET A 430 9.83 -15.19 -10.21
C MET A 430 8.63 -14.71 -11.03
N GLU A 431 8.01 -15.58 -11.80
CA GLU A 431 6.80 -15.29 -12.58
C GLU A 431 5.61 -14.99 -11.66
N GLN A 432 5.51 -15.66 -10.48
CA GLN A 432 4.48 -15.40 -9.49
C GLN A 432 4.57 -13.97 -8.95
N ILE A 433 5.79 -13.47 -8.67
CA ILE A 433 5.98 -12.09 -8.18
C ILE A 433 5.40 -11.09 -9.18
N VAL A 434 5.59 -11.31 -10.47
CA VAL A 434 5.02 -10.44 -11.54
C VAL A 434 3.50 -10.54 -11.56
N ARG A 435 2.92 -11.76 -11.44
CA ARG A 435 1.47 -11.97 -11.43
C ARG A 435 0.81 -11.31 -10.22
N ASP A 436 1.41 -11.47 -9.05
CA ASP A 436 0.92 -10.93 -7.80
C ASP A 436 1.06 -9.39 -7.74
N ALA A 437 2.14 -8.85 -8.29
CA ALA A 437 2.33 -7.40 -8.39
C ALA A 437 1.31 -6.72 -9.31
N ARG A 438 0.87 -7.38 -10.39
CA ARG A 438 0.06 -6.74 -11.45
C ARG A 438 -1.26 -6.17 -10.96
N ILE A 439 -1.93 -6.81 -10.01
CA ILE A 439 -3.22 -6.35 -9.50
C ILE A 439 -3.10 -5.01 -8.75
N SER A 440 -1.96 -4.70 -8.18
CA SER A 440 -1.76 -3.52 -7.35
C SER A 440 -2.00 -2.20 -8.10
N THR A 441 -1.80 -2.16 -9.42
CA THR A 441 -2.06 -0.99 -10.25
C THR A 441 -3.55 -0.85 -10.64
N LEU A 442 -4.37 -1.88 -10.38
CA LEU A 442 -5.78 -1.94 -10.78
C LEU A 442 -6.75 -1.69 -9.61
N TYR A 443 -6.63 -2.47 -8.53
CA TYR A 443 -7.58 -2.36 -7.42
C TYR A 443 -7.25 -1.17 -6.50
N GLU A 444 -8.17 -0.86 -5.58
CA GLU A 444 -8.09 0.32 -4.68
C GLU A 444 -7.96 1.66 -5.44
N GLY A 445 -8.52 1.72 -6.63
CA GLY A 445 -8.40 2.80 -7.58
C GLY A 445 -7.19 2.63 -8.50
N THR A 446 -7.44 2.58 -9.81
CA THR A 446 -6.37 2.47 -10.81
C THR A 446 -5.38 3.62 -10.70
N THR A 447 -4.20 3.48 -11.31
CA THR A 447 -3.20 4.56 -11.39
C THR A 447 -3.82 5.86 -11.91
N GLY A 448 -4.68 5.81 -12.93
CA GLY A 448 -5.39 6.98 -13.46
C GLY A 448 -6.37 7.60 -12.46
N VAL A 449 -7.07 6.79 -11.66
CA VAL A 449 -7.98 7.26 -10.61
C VAL A 449 -7.19 7.97 -9.49
N GLN A 450 -6.07 7.40 -9.05
CA GLN A 450 -5.18 8.04 -8.07
C GLN A 450 -4.61 9.36 -8.61
N ALA A 451 -4.20 9.36 -9.86
CA ALA A 451 -3.64 10.52 -10.54
C ALA A 451 -4.65 11.67 -10.64
N LEU A 452 -5.88 11.35 -11.03
CA LEU A 452 -6.94 12.35 -11.11
C LEU A 452 -7.38 12.85 -9.72
N ASP A 453 -7.42 11.99 -8.72
CA ASP A 453 -7.65 12.37 -7.32
C ASP A 453 -6.56 13.33 -6.82
N LEU A 454 -5.29 13.02 -7.09
CA LEU A 454 -4.15 13.86 -6.73
C LEU A 454 -4.27 15.26 -7.35
N ILE A 455 -4.22 15.35 -8.66
CA ILE A 455 -4.15 16.66 -9.32
C ILE A 455 -5.48 17.40 -9.27
N GLY A 456 -6.59 16.73 -9.61
CA GLY A 456 -7.92 17.36 -9.72
C GLY A 456 -8.44 17.80 -8.36
N ARG A 457 -8.52 16.89 -7.41
CA ARG A 457 -9.13 17.13 -6.10
C ARG A 457 -8.15 17.73 -5.09
N LYS A 458 -7.03 17.05 -4.81
CA LYS A 458 -6.12 17.46 -3.72
C LYS A 458 -5.32 18.70 -4.06
N VAL A 459 -4.74 18.78 -5.26
CA VAL A 459 -3.87 19.88 -5.64
C VAL A 459 -4.65 21.10 -6.14
N LEU A 460 -5.56 20.92 -7.11
CA LEU A 460 -6.22 22.07 -7.75
C LEU A 460 -7.46 22.56 -6.99
N LEU A 461 -8.37 21.65 -6.60
CA LEU A 461 -9.62 22.05 -5.95
C LEU A 461 -9.43 22.39 -4.47
N SER A 462 -8.91 21.47 -3.67
CA SER A 462 -8.81 21.64 -2.22
C SER A 462 -7.72 22.65 -1.84
N SER A 463 -6.48 22.44 -2.28
CA SER A 463 -5.35 23.25 -1.80
C SER A 463 -4.96 24.42 -2.71
N LYS A 464 -5.49 24.50 -3.94
CA LYS A 464 -5.11 25.51 -4.96
C LYS A 464 -3.58 25.59 -5.13
N GLY A 465 -2.93 24.42 -5.13
CA GLY A 465 -1.48 24.26 -5.23
C GLY A 465 -0.68 24.59 -3.96
N LYS A 466 -1.35 24.88 -2.83
CA LYS A 466 -0.67 25.18 -1.55
C LYS A 466 0.16 23.99 -1.08
N VAL A 467 -0.39 22.76 -1.12
CA VAL A 467 0.28 21.55 -0.65
C VAL A 467 1.59 21.26 -1.41
N VAL A 468 1.64 21.52 -2.72
CA VAL A 468 2.88 21.36 -3.51
C VAL A 468 3.91 22.40 -3.09
N ARG A 469 3.50 23.67 -2.86
CA ARG A 469 4.42 24.73 -2.39
C ARG A 469 4.99 24.41 -1.01
N GLU A 470 4.17 23.93 -0.09
CA GLU A 470 4.61 23.57 1.27
C GLU A 470 5.59 22.41 1.25
N TYR A 471 5.28 21.36 0.48
CA TYR A 471 6.17 20.23 0.34
C TYR A 471 7.50 20.57 -0.35
N THR A 472 7.46 21.36 -1.42
CA THR A 472 8.69 21.83 -2.06
C THR A 472 9.50 22.76 -1.18
N ALA A 473 8.85 23.57 -0.32
CA ALA A 473 9.55 24.38 0.68
C ALA A 473 10.27 23.53 1.73
N GLU A 474 9.68 22.41 2.14
CA GLU A 474 10.32 21.42 3.03
C GLU A 474 11.60 20.86 2.40
N ILE A 475 11.53 20.42 1.14
CA ILE A 475 12.70 19.92 0.39
C ILE A 475 13.80 21.01 0.30
N LEU A 476 13.43 22.25 -0.05
CA LEU A 476 14.40 23.35 -0.15
C LEU A 476 15.02 23.69 1.21
N LYS A 477 14.25 23.63 2.30
CA LYS A 477 14.76 23.81 3.66
C LYS A 477 15.78 22.73 4.00
N PHE A 478 15.50 21.47 3.69
CA PHE A 478 16.45 20.37 3.88
C PHE A 478 17.73 20.61 3.09
N CYS A 479 17.65 21.00 1.80
CA CYS A 479 18.83 21.33 0.99
C CYS A 479 19.66 22.47 1.60
N ALA A 480 19.02 23.51 2.15
CA ALA A 480 19.71 24.62 2.79
C ALA A 480 20.37 24.20 4.10
N THR A 481 19.69 23.41 4.93
CA THR A 481 20.21 22.93 6.22
C THR A 481 21.48 22.09 6.04
N HIS A 482 21.50 21.23 5.03
CA HIS A 482 22.62 20.31 4.79
C HIS A 482 23.55 20.77 3.64
N ALA A 483 23.54 22.07 3.28
CA ALA A 483 24.31 22.61 2.15
C ALA A 483 25.82 22.36 2.22
N ARG A 484 26.37 22.10 3.43
CA ARG A 484 27.78 21.78 3.65
C ARG A 484 28.12 20.32 3.42
N ASN A 485 27.10 19.43 3.40
CA ASN A 485 27.31 18.00 3.15
C ASN A 485 27.76 17.79 1.69
N LYS A 486 28.89 17.14 1.49
CA LYS A 486 29.52 16.96 0.17
C LYS A 486 28.66 16.13 -0.81
N TYR A 487 27.91 15.16 -0.30
CA TYR A 487 27.04 14.31 -1.11
C TYR A 487 25.75 15.05 -1.48
N LEU A 488 25.16 15.79 -0.55
CA LEU A 488 23.96 16.57 -0.84
C LEU A 488 24.21 17.64 -1.91
N ARG A 489 25.40 18.25 -1.95
CA ARG A 489 25.71 19.30 -2.92
C ARG A 489 25.43 18.86 -4.36
N ARG A 490 25.64 17.58 -4.67
CA ARG A 490 25.32 17.00 -5.97
C ARG A 490 23.80 16.91 -6.19
N PHE A 491 23.06 16.43 -5.19
CA PHE A 491 21.61 16.19 -5.28
C PHE A 491 20.78 17.46 -5.13
N ALA A 492 21.27 18.44 -4.37
CA ALA A 492 20.55 19.67 -4.06
C ALA A 492 20.20 20.49 -5.32
N TRP A 493 21.08 20.49 -6.33
CA TRP A 493 20.78 21.16 -7.59
C TRP A 493 19.58 20.55 -8.31
N ASP A 494 19.57 19.22 -8.44
CA ASP A 494 18.46 18.52 -9.10
C ASP A 494 17.16 18.68 -8.32
N LEU A 495 17.19 18.53 -6.98
CA LEU A 495 16.03 18.75 -6.12
C LEU A 495 15.49 20.18 -6.26
N THR A 496 16.36 21.19 -6.23
CA THR A 496 15.96 22.61 -6.37
C THR A 496 15.30 22.87 -7.72
N LYS A 497 15.90 22.38 -8.80
CA LYS A 497 15.36 22.49 -10.15
C LYS A 497 13.99 21.82 -10.27
N LEU A 498 13.85 20.60 -9.74
CA LEU A 498 12.60 19.84 -9.80
C LEU A 498 11.51 20.46 -8.92
N CYS A 499 11.84 21.02 -7.75
CA CYS A 499 10.90 21.79 -6.93
C CYS A 499 10.34 23.00 -7.67
N ALA A 500 11.22 23.78 -8.32
CA ALA A 500 10.80 24.92 -9.14
C ALA A 500 9.91 24.47 -10.33
N GLN A 501 10.29 23.39 -10.98
CA GLN A 501 9.54 22.80 -12.09
C GLN A 501 8.16 22.31 -11.63
N TRP A 502 8.06 21.60 -10.50
CA TRP A 502 6.80 21.11 -9.94
C TRP A 502 5.81 22.24 -9.66
N ASN A 503 6.28 23.30 -8.99
CA ASN A 503 5.45 24.49 -8.76
C ASN A 503 4.99 25.13 -10.08
N THR A 504 5.91 25.29 -11.05
CA THR A 504 5.61 25.87 -12.37
C THR A 504 4.57 25.04 -13.13
N LEU A 505 4.74 23.71 -13.18
CA LEU A 505 3.80 22.79 -13.82
C LEU A 505 2.42 22.85 -13.17
N THR A 506 2.36 22.86 -11.84
CA THR A 506 1.10 23.00 -11.08
C THR A 506 0.36 24.27 -11.48
N VAL A 507 1.04 25.43 -11.53
CA VAL A 507 0.43 26.70 -11.93
C VAL A 507 -0.01 26.67 -13.40
N ARG A 508 0.82 26.13 -14.30
CA ARG A 508 0.47 26.02 -15.74
C ARG A 508 -0.79 25.20 -15.95
N ILE A 509 -0.88 24.03 -15.33
CA ILE A 509 -2.07 23.16 -15.44
C ILE A 509 -3.29 23.89 -14.85
N MET A 510 -3.16 24.52 -13.69
CA MET A 510 -4.24 25.27 -13.05
C MET A 510 -4.78 26.42 -13.94
N LEU A 511 -3.89 27.14 -14.62
CA LEU A 511 -4.29 28.22 -15.54
C LEU A 511 -4.91 27.65 -16.83
N ALA A 512 -4.35 26.58 -17.39
CA ALA A 512 -4.86 25.93 -18.60
C ALA A 512 -6.26 25.31 -18.37
N ALA A 513 -6.49 24.73 -17.19
CA ALA A 513 -7.78 24.11 -16.81
C ALA A 513 -8.97 25.10 -16.79
N ARG A 514 -8.70 26.42 -16.75
CA ARG A 514 -9.75 27.46 -16.86
C ARG A 514 -10.36 27.52 -18.28
N LYS A 515 -9.58 27.14 -19.30
CA LYS A 515 -10.01 27.17 -20.71
C LYS A 515 -10.33 25.79 -21.23
N ASP A 516 -9.62 24.79 -20.75
CA ASP A 516 -9.71 23.40 -21.19
C ASP A 516 -9.61 22.48 -19.95
N ARG A 517 -10.76 21.90 -19.53
CA ARG A 517 -10.81 21.01 -18.37
C ARG A 517 -10.12 19.67 -18.61
N ASP A 518 -10.06 19.23 -19.87
CA ASP A 518 -9.44 17.95 -20.22
C ASP A 518 -7.92 17.95 -19.99
N ILE A 519 -7.30 19.14 -19.86
CA ILE A 519 -5.88 19.24 -19.50
C ILE A 519 -5.58 18.60 -18.13
N VAL A 520 -6.53 18.62 -17.19
CA VAL A 520 -6.35 18.02 -15.87
C VAL A 520 -6.23 16.51 -15.97
N SER A 521 -7.13 15.88 -16.73
CA SER A 521 -7.12 14.42 -16.92
C SER A 521 -5.94 13.98 -17.81
N SER A 522 -5.62 14.73 -18.86
CA SER A 522 -4.52 14.41 -19.77
C SER A 522 -3.14 14.50 -19.11
N ALA A 523 -2.95 15.40 -18.15
CA ALA A 523 -1.70 15.56 -17.40
C ALA A 523 -1.63 14.69 -16.13
N SER A 524 -2.72 14.03 -15.73
CA SER A 524 -2.86 13.47 -14.38
C SER A 524 -1.82 12.40 -14.04
N VAL A 525 -1.65 11.40 -14.90
CA VAL A 525 -0.70 10.29 -14.67
C VAL A 525 0.74 10.79 -14.67
N ASP A 526 1.09 11.65 -15.61
CA ASP A 526 2.42 12.26 -15.67
C ASP A 526 2.71 13.12 -14.44
N PHE A 527 1.70 13.86 -13.93
CA PHE A 527 1.83 14.64 -12.69
C PHE A 527 2.07 13.73 -11.48
N LEU A 528 1.36 12.61 -11.37
CA LEU A 528 1.54 11.64 -10.29
C LEU A 528 2.94 11.02 -10.35
N MET A 529 3.37 10.55 -11.52
CA MET A 529 4.68 9.93 -11.70
C MET A 529 5.82 10.92 -11.43
N PHE A 530 5.72 12.14 -11.96
CA PHE A 530 6.68 13.23 -11.68
C PHE A 530 6.79 13.49 -10.16
N SER A 531 5.64 13.64 -9.50
CA SER A 531 5.58 13.85 -8.05
C SER A 531 6.26 12.72 -7.28
N GLY A 532 5.99 11.47 -7.65
CA GLY A 532 6.60 10.30 -7.04
C GLY A 532 8.12 10.26 -7.20
N TYR A 533 8.63 10.56 -8.41
CA TYR A 533 10.08 10.61 -8.63
C TYR A 533 10.75 11.70 -7.79
N VAL A 534 10.15 12.89 -7.67
CA VAL A 534 10.71 14.00 -6.86
C VAL A 534 10.69 13.65 -5.38
N MET A 535 9.59 13.07 -4.89
CA MET A 535 9.49 12.65 -3.49
C MET A 535 10.51 11.56 -3.14
N MET A 536 10.63 10.53 -3.96
CA MET A 536 11.63 9.46 -3.73
C MET A 536 13.07 10.00 -3.79
N ALA A 537 13.36 10.99 -4.65
CA ALA A 537 14.65 11.66 -4.68
C ALA A 537 14.95 12.38 -3.35
N TYR A 538 13.97 13.01 -2.76
CA TYR A 538 14.10 13.66 -1.45
C TYR A 538 14.48 12.64 -0.37
N PHE A 539 13.79 11.51 -0.31
CA PHE A 539 14.11 10.46 0.67
C PHE A 539 15.47 9.80 0.42
N TRP A 540 15.87 9.60 -0.84
CA TRP A 540 17.22 9.13 -1.15
C TRP A 540 18.30 10.15 -0.75
N ALA A 541 18.03 11.45 -0.90
CA ALA A 541 18.95 12.49 -0.44
C ALA A 541 19.10 12.47 1.09
N GLN A 542 18.02 12.29 1.84
CA GLN A 542 18.06 12.14 3.30
C GLN A 542 18.90 10.93 3.71
N GLN A 543 18.63 9.74 3.14
CA GLN A 543 19.42 8.54 3.42
C GLN A 543 20.91 8.72 3.13
N ALA A 544 21.26 9.37 2.01
CA ALA A 544 22.64 9.61 1.63
C ALA A 544 23.36 10.60 2.58
N VAL A 545 22.64 11.65 3.01
CA VAL A 545 23.17 12.62 4.00
C VAL A 545 23.46 11.91 5.30
N VAL A 546 22.50 11.20 5.86
CA VAL A 546 22.66 10.47 7.13
C VAL A 546 23.78 9.43 7.02
N ALA A 547 23.78 8.62 5.97
CA ALA A 547 24.82 7.61 5.75
C ALA A 547 26.22 8.24 5.67
N SER A 548 26.35 9.42 5.03
CA SER A 548 27.65 10.11 4.95
C SER A 548 28.11 10.68 6.29
N GLU A 549 27.19 11.23 7.07
CA GLU A 549 27.49 11.76 8.41
C GLU A 549 27.90 10.65 9.36
N LYS A 550 27.20 9.50 9.33
CA LYS A 550 27.57 8.31 10.12
C LYS A 550 28.94 7.76 9.76
N LEU A 551 29.32 7.77 8.48
CA LEU A 551 30.67 7.39 8.04
C LEU A 551 31.75 8.38 8.50
N GLU A 552 31.44 9.68 8.56
CA GLU A 552 32.42 10.71 8.97
C GLU A 552 32.62 10.71 10.49
N VAL A 553 31.58 10.55 11.27
CA VAL A 553 31.63 10.56 12.75
C VAL A 553 32.03 9.19 13.29
N GLY A 554 31.62 8.10 12.65
CA GLY A 554 31.90 6.73 13.10
C GLY A 554 31.00 6.25 14.24
N ASP A 555 29.84 6.89 14.44
CA ASP A 555 28.85 6.59 15.49
C ASP A 555 27.62 5.82 14.97
N GLY A 556 27.66 5.36 13.71
CA GLY A 556 26.56 4.62 13.09
C GLY A 556 26.35 3.24 13.70
N LYS A 557 25.10 2.78 13.73
CA LYS A 557 24.72 1.45 14.24
C LYS A 557 24.99 0.33 13.23
N GLU A 558 25.13 0.70 11.94
CA GLU A 558 25.38 -0.23 10.84
C GLU A 558 26.85 -0.25 10.40
N THR A 559 27.23 -1.21 9.56
CA THR A 559 28.60 -1.33 9.05
C THR A 559 28.95 -0.19 8.07
N PRO A 560 30.24 0.21 7.96
CA PRO A 560 30.65 1.19 6.96
C PRO A 560 30.29 0.81 5.51
N GLU A 561 30.29 -0.49 5.21
CA GLU A 561 29.88 -1.02 3.90
C GLU A 561 28.41 -0.80 3.62
N PHE A 562 27.54 -0.91 4.62
CA PHE A 562 26.12 -0.60 4.51
C PHE A 562 25.90 0.87 4.14
N TYR A 563 26.50 1.80 4.87
CA TYR A 563 26.37 3.24 4.58
C TYR A 563 26.92 3.62 3.20
N LYS A 564 28.07 3.05 2.81
CA LYS A 564 28.63 3.23 1.46
C LYS A 564 27.65 2.73 0.39
N ALA A 565 26.99 1.60 0.63
CA ALA A 565 25.99 1.06 -0.30
C ALA A 565 24.79 2.01 -0.43
N LYS A 566 24.28 2.58 0.66
CA LYS A 566 23.20 3.57 0.63
C LYS A 566 23.53 4.77 -0.26
N ILE A 567 24.72 5.34 -0.09
CA ILE A 567 25.19 6.46 -0.92
C ILE A 567 25.25 6.05 -2.41
N LYS A 568 25.74 4.84 -2.70
CA LYS A 568 25.84 4.36 -4.09
C LYS A 568 24.49 4.07 -4.75
N VAL A 569 23.50 3.62 -3.98
CA VAL A 569 22.13 3.46 -4.48
C VAL A 569 21.47 4.81 -4.70
N ALA A 570 21.71 5.79 -3.83
CA ALA A 570 21.28 7.17 -4.05
C ALA A 570 21.90 7.76 -5.33
N ASP A 571 23.23 7.61 -5.54
CA ASP A 571 23.90 7.99 -6.79
C ASP A 571 23.20 7.38 -8.01
N PHE A 572 22.91 6.06 -7.96
CA PHE A 572 22.21 5.36 -9.03
C PHE A 572 20.80 5.93 -9.27
N TYR A 573 20.06 6.20 -8.19
CA TYR A 573 18.72 6.77 -8.30
C TYR A 573 18.73 8.12 -9.03
N PHE A 574 19.61 9.04 -8.60
CA PHE A 574 19.73 10.35 -9.21
C PHE A 574 20.22 10.30 -10.67
N ASP A 575 21.13 9.37 -11.00
CA ASP A 575 21.69 9.26 -12.35
C ASP A 575 20.80 8.50 -13.33
N ARG A 576 19.97 7.55 -12.88
CA ARG A 576 19.31 6.60 -13.77
C ARG A 576 17.79 6.55 -13.67
N LEU A 577 17.22 6.85 -12.50
CA LEU A 577 15.76 6.80 -12.30
C LEU A 577 15.15 8.19 -12.28
N LEU A 578 15.72 9.13 -11.54
CA LEU A 578 15.21 10.49 -11.43
C LEU A 578 15.10 11.22 -12.79
N PRO A 579 16.00 11.04 -13.78
CA PRO A 579 15.87 11.67 -15.10
C PRO A 579 14.55 11.35 -15.82
N ARG A 580 13.87 10.24 -15.48
CA ARG A 580 12.55 9.89 -16.03
C ARG A 580 11.48 10.95 -15.73
N ALA A 581 11.62 11.67 -14.62
CA ALA A 581 10.74 12.78 -14.26
C ALA A 581 10.67 13.85 -15.35
N GLN A 582 11.76 14.08 -16.10
CA GLN A 582 11.78 15.07 -17.17
C GLN A 582 10.85 14.70 -18.32
N GLY A 583 10.77 13.41 -18.71
CA GLY A 583 9.82 12.94 -19.74
C GLY A 583 8.37 13.20 -19.33
N HIS A 584 8.03 12.92 -18.07
CA HIS A 584 6.71 13.24 -17.52
C HIS A 584 6.43 14.75 -17.51
N ALA A 585 7.43 15.56 -17.14
CA ALA A 585 7.30 17.01 -17.14
C ALA A 585 7.02 17.59 -18.55
N GLU A 586 7.64 17.02 -19.57
CA GLU A 586 7.42 17.40 -20.97
C GLU A 586 6.03 16.99 -21.46
N SER A 587 5.58 15.78 -21.12
CA SER A 587 4.24 15.27 -21.48
C SER A 587 3.12 16.11 -20.85
N MET A 588 3.26 16.53 -19.59
CA MET A 588 2.25 17.33 -18.88
C MET A 588 1.91 18.67 -19.53
N VAL A 589 2.82 19.25 -20.31
CA VAL A 589 2.61 20.58 -20.91
C VAL A 589 2.11 20.51 -22.35
N THR A 590 1.85 19.33 -22.86
CA THR A 590 1.24 19.13 -24.18
C THR A 590 -0.26 19.45 -24.15
N THR A 591 -0.85 19.66 -25.31
CA THR A 591 -2.29 19.95 -25.42
C THR A 591 -3.12 18.68 -25.15
N SER A 592 -4.26 18.81 -24.47
CA SER A 592 -5.23 17.73 -24.30
C SER A 592 -5.74 17.14 -25.63
N ARG A 593 -5.72 17.95 -26.72
CA ARG A 593 -6.19 17.55 -28.05
C ARG A 593 -5.47 16.32 -28.60
N THR A 594 -4.21 16.09 -28.26
CA THR A 594 -3.49 14.87 -28.67
C THR A 594 -4.16 13.58 -28.20
N LEU A 595 -4.91 13.64 -27.10
CA LEU A 595 -5.65 12.51 -26.54
C LEU A 595 -7.14 12.51 -26.94
N THR A 596 -7.74 13.69 -27.14
CA THR A 596 -9.19 13.84 -27.27
C THR A 596 -9.67 14.09 -28.69
N SER A 597 -8.77 14.38 -29.65
CA SER A 597 -9.17 14.76 -31.02
C SER A 597 -9.41 13.60 -31.96
N LEU A 598 -8.97 12.39 -31.63
CA LEU A 598 -9.26 11.22 -32.46
C LEU A 598 -10.73 10.83 -32.27
N PRO A 599 -11.57 10.87 -33.33
CA PRO A 599 -12.97 10.46 -33.25
C PRO A 599 -13.09 9.00 -32.79
N VAL A 600 -14.17 8.69 -32.04
CA VAL A 600 -14.36 7.34 -31.48
C VAL A 600 -14.42 6.26 -32.56
N GLU A 601 -15.02 6.55 -33.70
CA GLU A 601 -15.11 5.68 -34.86
C GLU A 601 -13.74 5.38 -35.50
N HIS A 602 -12.74 6.22 -35.24
CA HIS A 602 -11.39 6.00 -35.76
C HIS A 602 -10.51 5.13 -34.81
N PHE A 603 -11.01 4.78 -33.61
CA PHE A 603 -10.41 3.72 -32.78
C PHE A 603 -10.81 2.34 -33.34
N SER A 604 -10.52 2.10 -34.58
CA SER A 604 -10.83 0.86 -35.30
C SER A 604 -9.55 0.25 -35.87
N PHE A 605 -9.53 -1.07 -35.99
CA PHE A 605 -8.54 -1.83 -36.77
C PHE A 605 -9.11 -2.27 -38.12
N ASP A 606 -10.37 -1.93 -38.41
CA ASP A 606 -11.14 -2.34 -39.57
C ASP A 606 -11.65 -1.04 -40.24
N TYR A 607 -10.84 -0.48 -41.16
CA TYR A 607 -11.13 0.74 -41.90
C TYR A 607 -11.77 0.46 -43.24
#